data_f91d430c8845f33add2a0cf56ed23224
#
_entry.id   f91d430c8845f33add2a0cf56ed23224
#
_cell.length_a   1.000
_cell.length_b   1.000
_cell.length_c   1.000
_cell.angle_alpha   90.00
_cell.angle_beta   90.00
_cell.angle_gamma   90.00
#
_symmetry.space_group_name_H-M   'P 1'
#
loop_
_entity.id
_entity.type
_entity.pdbx_description
1 polymer ?
#
loop_
_entity_poly.entity_id
_entity_poly.type
_entity_poly.pdbx_seq_one_letter_code
_entity_poly.pdbx_strand_id
1 'polypeptide(L)'
;MSHKCQVITCVNQLNVLRNIYIVCICLLLLSTVAKAQKDTIKYEVGFTGVGSTGTYAPFWLQSANYGQISASPNSANVNVGFSKDFNKKSAVFDYGFKADLLLQTYDNKTKAYFHEAYLKVRLSVFDLIVGAREEYLGTQDSSLSCGGFLFSKNARPMPKITLGIERFTPVPFTKGYLEVKGAVAHGWFTDNIYTTNLFLHHKYIYFRVGGSLPFHFQYGVDHVAQWGGNVPGMGQQPTSLSDYLKIVMGSSGGSSALETDQINALGNHIISQSMKVEYSISNFSLSGYWQNISEDSPKFMTNTMNKPD
;
A
#
# COMPACT_ATOMS: atom_id res chain seq x y z
N MET A 1 -14.58 40.41 32.55
CA MET A 1 -13.84 39.38 31.74
C MET A 1 -14.63 38.15 31.35
N SER A 2 -15.89 37.98 31.79
CA SER A 2 -16.69 36.76 31.61
C SER A 2 -17.44 36.65 30.25
N HIS A 3 -17.84 37.77 29.64
CA HIS A 3 -18.69 37.71 28.41
C HIS A 3 -17.92 37.36 27.14
N LYS A 4 -16.63 37.61 27.01
CA LYS A 4 -15.84 37.26 25.79
C LYS A 4 -15.57 35.74 25.67
N CYS A 5 -15.48 35.03 26.78
CA CYS A 5 -15.20 33.58 26.77
C CYS A 5 -16.42 32.75 26.31
N GLN A 6 -17.65 33.17 26.63
CA GLN A 6 -18.86 32.48 26.21
C GLN A 6 -19.15 32.65 24.72
N VAL A 7 -18.84 33.79 24.11
CA VAL A 7 -19.06 34.04 22.68
C VAL A 7 -18.10 33.20 21.81
N ILE A 8 -16.83 33.07 22.22
CA ILE A 8 -15.84 32.25 21.48
C ILE A 8 -16.20 30.78 21.52
N THR A 9 -16.70 30.26 22.64
CA THR A 9 -17.14 28.86 22.76
C THR A 9 -18.36 28.58 21.90
N CYS A 10 -19.31 29.51 21.82
CA CYS A 10 -20.50 29.40 21.00
C CYS A 10 -20.20 29.42 19.49
N VAL A 11 -19.26 30.29 19.05
CA VAL A 11 -18.82 30.36 17.66
C VAL A 11 -18.07 29.10 17.21
N ASN A 12 -17.25 28.52 18.09
CA ASN A 12 -16.59 27.26 17.79
C ASN A 12 -17.56 26.08 17.68
N GLN A 13 -18.57 26.01 18.54
CA GLN A 13 -19.62 24.99 18.44
C GLN A 13 -20.46 25.13 17.16
N LEU A 14 -20.80 26.33 16.75
CA LEU A 14 -21.49 26.60 15.49
C LEU A 14 -20.69 26.19 14.26
N ASN A 15 -19.37 26.43 14.27
CA ASN A 15 -18.49 25.99 13.19
C ASN A 15 -18.34 24.47 13.10
N VAL A 16 -18.28 23.78 14.23
CA VAL A 16 -18.25 22.31 14.27
C VAL A 16 -19.55 21.72 13.76
N LEU A 17 -20.70 22.23 14.21
CA LEU A 17 -22.02 21.81 13.72
C LEU A 17 -22.18 22.08 12.21
N ARG A 18 -21.76 23.24 11.71
CA ARG A 18 -21.78 23.56 10.28
C ARG A 18 -20.95 22.58 9.46
N ASN A 19 -19.76 22.23 9.92
CA ASN A 19 -18.89 21.27 9.25
C ASN A 19 -19.48 19.85 9.25
N ILE A 20 -20.09 19.43 10.34
CA ILE A 20 -20.85 18.17 10.43
C ILE A 20 -22.03 18.17 9.43
N TYR A 21 -22.79 19.26 9.35
CA TYR A 21 -23.89 19.40 8.39
C TYR A 21 -23.42 19.31 6.94
N ILE A 22 -22.31 19.97 6.59
CA ILE A 22 -21.71 19.90 5.25
C ILE A 22 -21.30 18.47 4.91
N VAL A 23 -20.62 17.77 5.82
CA VAL A 23 -20.26 16.36 5.64
C VAL A 23 -21.47 15.45 5.49
N CYS A 24 -22.52 15.64 6.31
CA CYS A 24 -23.77 14.90 6.19
C CYS A 24 -24.49 15.18 4.86
N ILE A 25 -24.53 16.42 4.40
CA ILE A 25 -25.11 16.78 3.10
C ILE A 25 -24.31 16.17 1.95
N CYS A 26 -22.98 16.20 2.00
CA CYS A 26 -22.13 15.53 1.02
C CYS A 26 -22.35 14.02 0.98
N LEU A 27 -22.50 13.38 2.15
CA LEU A 27 -22.81 11.94 2.26
C LEU A 27 -24.22 11.62 1.73
N LEU A 28 -25.20 12.49 1.97
CA LEU A 28 -26.57 12.36 1.43
C LEU A 28 -26.62 12.58 -0.09
N LEU A 29 -25.85 13.52 -0.61
CA LEU A 29 -25.75 13.74 -2.06
C LEU A 29 -25.06 12.57 -2.79
N LEU A 30 -24.10 11.91 -2.15
CA LEU A 30 -23.50 10.68 -2.67
C LEU A 30 -24.48 9.51 -2.71
N SER A 31 -25.47 9.47 -1.82
CA SER A 31 -26.49 8.40 -1.77
C SER A 31 -27.53 8.49 -2.92
N THR A 32 -27.74 9.67 -3.53
CA THR A 32 -28.74 9.86 -4.59
C THR A 32 -28.26 9.42 -5.99
N VAL A 33 -26.97 9.13 -6.16
CA VAL A 33 -26.40 8.67 -7.44
C VAL A 33 -26.34 7.14 -7.54
N ALA A 34 -26.59 6.43 -6.46
CA ALA A 34 -26.58 4.98 -6.42
C ALA A 34 -27.90 4.41 -6.98
N LYS A 35 -28.01 4.28 -8.30
CA LYS A 35 -28.93 3.29 -8.88
C LYS A 35 -28.50 1.93 -8.35
N ALA A 36 -29.37 1.30 -7.54
CA ALA A 36 -29.15 0.03 -6.88
C ALA A 36 -28.91 -1.08 -7.91
N GLN A 37 -27.69 -1.23 -8.34
CA GLN A 37 -27.17 -2.48 -8.85
C GLN A 37 -27.01 -3.39 -7.64
N LYS A 38 -27.35 -4.68 -7.76
CA LYS A 38 -27.33 -5.65 -6.66
C LYS A 38 -25.89 -5.88 -6.20
N ASP A 39 -25.37 -4.93 -5.43
CA ASP A 39 -24.00 -4.94 -4.88
C ASP A 39 -23.99 -5.88 -3.68
N THR A 40 -23.23 -6.95 -3.77
CA THR A 40 -23.15 -7.93 -2.68
C THR A 40 -22.10 -7.45 -1.66
N ILE A 41 -22.54 -7.10 -0.48
CA ILE A 41 -21.65 -6.95 0.68
C ILE A 41 -21.30 -8.34 1.20
N LYS A 42 -20.01 -8.59 1.37
CA LYS A 42 -19.47 -9.83 1.95
C LYS A 42 -19.18 -9.57 3.42
N TYR A 43 -19.52 -10.53 4.26
CA TYR A 43 -19.19 -10.56 5.67
C TYR A 43 -18.22 -11.69 5.92
N GLU A 44 -17.23 -11.46 6.76
CA GLU A 44 -16.20 -12.40 7.10
C GLU A 44 -16.02 -12.47 8.62
N VAL A 45 -15.96 -13.68 9.15
CA VAL A 45 -15.56 -13.94 10.54
C VAL A 45 -14.54 -15.06 10.51
N GLY A 46 -13.37 -14.80 11.10
CA GLY A 46 -12.28 -15.77 11.15
C GLY A 46 -11.79 -15.97 12.57
N PHE A 47 -11.27 -17.16 12.83
CA PHE A 47 -10.55 -17.50 14.05
C PHE A 47 -9.25 -18.22 13.68
N THR A 48 -8.17 -17.80 14.30
CA THR A 48 -6.86 -18.44 14.16
C THR A 48 -6.24 -18.65 15.53
N GLY A 49 -5.87 -19.88 15.84
CA GLY A 49 -5.13 -20.23 17.05
C GLY A 49 -3.74 -20.75 16.69
N VAL A 50 -2.72 -20.31 17.39
CA VAL A 50 -1.33 -20.77 17.26
C VAL A 50 -0.85 -21.26 18.60
N GLY A 51 -0.29 -22.46 18.65
CA GLY A 51 0.36 -23.03 19.80
C GLY A 51 1.68 -23.69 19.40
N SER A 52 2.76 -23.38 20.10
CA SER A 52 4.05 -24.02 19.93
C SER A 52 4.77 -24.21 21.26
N THR A 53 5.71 -25.14 21.31
CA THR A 53 6.50 -25.46 22.51
C THR A 53 7.80 -24.67 22.60
N GLY A 54 8.13 -23.86 21.56
CA GLY A 54 9.34 -23.04 21.54
C GLY A 54 9.14 -21.67 22.19
N THR A 55 10.20 -20.87 22.20
CA THR A 55 10.16 -19.46 22.66
C THR A 55 9.36 -18.57 21.71
N TYR A 56 9.32 -18.94 20.43
CA TYR A 56 8.63 -18.20 19.36
C TYR A 56 7.75 -19.13 18.54
N ALA A 57 6.70 -18.57 17.95
CA ALA A 57 5.94 -19.27 16.93
C ALA A 57 6.85 -19.56 15.71
N PRO A 58 6.71 -20.72 15.06
CA PRO A 58 7.48 -21.05 13.86
C PRO A 58 7.32 -20.00 12.78
N PHE A 59 8.43 -19.65 12.12
CA PHE A 59 8.46 -18.56 11.13
C PHE A 59 7.45 -18.76 10.01
N TRP A 60 7.25 -19.97 9.51
CA TRP A 60 6.29 -20.25 8.43
C TRP A 60 4.83 -20.01 8.81
N LEU A 61 4.48 -19.99 10.10
CA LEU A 61 3.14 -19.59 10.56
C LEU A 61 2.94 -18.08 10.53
N GLN A 62 4.02 -17.31 10.70
CA GLN A 62 3.99 -15.86 10.75
C GLN A 62 4.13 -15.24 9.35
N SER A 63 4.96 -15.86 8.48
CA SER A 63 5.31 -15.30 7.18
C SER A 63 4.12 -15.30 6.23
N ALA A 64 4.07 -14.29 5.38
CA ALA A 64 3.04 -14.07 4.36
C ALA A 64 1.60 -13.93 4.90
N ASN A 65 1.43 -13.58 6.17
CA ASN A 65 0.14 -13.38 6.84
C ASN A 65 -0.12 -11.91 7.22
N TYR A 66 0.55 -10.96 6.58
CA TYR A 66 0.37 -9.52 6.78
C TYR A 66 0.40 -9.07 8.24
N GLY A 67 1.24 -9.72 9.07
CA GLY A 67 1.40 -9.39 10.50
C GLY A 67 0.20 -9.77 11.38
N GLN A 68 -0.72 -10.60 10.90
CA GLN A 68 -1.87 -11.04 11.68
C GLN A 68 -1.47 -12.05 12.77
N ILE A 69 -0.42 -12.83 12.56
CA ILE A 69 0.04 -13.83 13.52
C ILE A 69 1.20 -13.28 14.35
N SER A 70 1.07 -13.37 15.67
CA SER A 70 2.12 -12.95 16.59
C SER A 70 3.33 -13.86 16.54
N ALA A 71 4.52 -13.31 16.85
CA ALA A 71 5.73 -14.08 17.06
C ALA A 71 5.71 -14.89 18.39
N SER A 72 4.77 -14.61 19.27
CA SER A 72 4.59 -15.36 20.52
C SER A 72 4.24 -16.84 20.25
N PRO A 73 4.78 -17.78 21.05
CA PRO A 73 4.51 -19.21 20.88
C PRO A 73 3.03 -19.58 21.02
N ASN A 74 2.28 -18.78 21.76
CA ASN A 74 0.84 -18.98 21.96
C ASN A 74 0.10 -17.68 21.62
N SER A 75 -0.78 -17.74 20.64
CA SER A 75 -1.60 -16.60 20.25
C SER A 75 -2.94 -17.05 19.68
N ALA A 76 -3.93 -16.18 19.78
CA ALA A 76 -5.22 -16.35 19.15
C ALA A 76 -5.68 -15.05 18.52
N ASN A 77 -6.32 -15.15 17.37
CA ASN A 77 -6.88 -14.04 16.65
C ASN A 77 -8.36 -14.30 16.35
N VAL A 78 -9.16 -13.25 16.46
CA VAL A 78 -10.52 -13.20 15.90
C VAL A 78 -10.56 -12.02 14.94
N ASN A 79 -10.99 -12.24 13.71
CA ASN A 79 -11.26 -11.16 12.79
C ASN A 79 -12.75 -11.10 12.42
N VAL A 80 -13.26 -9.88 12.28
CA VAL A 80 -14.62 -9.59 11.82
C VAL A 80 -14.53 -8.52 10.76
N GLY A 81 -14.97 -8.84 9.57
CA GLY A 81 -14.86 -7.96 8.43
C GLY A 81 -16.12 -7.84 7.61
N PHE A 82 -16.20 -6.77 6.84
CA PHE A 82 -17.19 -6.59 5.78
C PHE A 82 -16.54 -5.86 4.60
N SER A 83 -16.95 -6.24 3.41
CA SER A 83 -16.35 -5.69 2.20
C SER A 83 -17.33 -5.64 1.04
N LYS A 84 -17.07 -4.72 0.13
CA LYS A 84 -17.66 -4.62 -1.20
C LYS A 84 -16.56 -4.49 -2.21
N ASP A 85 -16.47 -5.42 -3.14
CA ASP A 85 -15.55 -5.33 -4.27
C ASP A 85 -16.14 -4.50 -5.41
N PHE A 86 -15.28 -4.13 -6.37
CA PHE A 86 -15.72 -3.57 -7.63
C PHE A 86 -16.65 -4.52 -8.37
N ASN A 87 -17.68 -3.97 -8.98
CA ASN A 87 -18.57 -4.73 -9.82
C ASN A 87 -17.90 -5.04 -11.17
N LYS A 88 -17.79 -6.31 -11.52
CA LYS A 88 -17.17 -6.75 -12.78
C LYS A 88 -17.84 -6.17 -14.06
N LYS A 89 -19.10 -5.74 -13.94
CA LYS A 89 -19.89 -5.20 -15.07
C LYS A 89 -19.87 -3.69 -15.18
N SER A 90 -19.33 -2.98 -14.19
CA SER A 90 -19.28 -1.52 -14.23
C SER A 90 -18.21 -1.05 -15.22
N ALA A 91 -18.62 -0.22 -16.19
CA ALA A 91 -17.75 0.23 -17.26
C ALA A 91 -17.00 1.52 -16.94
N VAL A 92 -17.62 2.48 -16.23
CA VAL A 92 -17.08 3.83 -16.07
C VAL A 92 -16.81 4.21 -14.62
N PHE A 93 -17.79 4.04 -13.74
CA PHE A 93 -17.67 4.38 -12.32
C PHE A 93 -18.00 3.20 -11.44
N ASP A 94 -17.18 2.98 -10.42
CA ASP A 94 -17.43 1.95 -9.42
C ASP A 94 -16.78 2.33 -8.09
N TYR A 95 -17.24 1.71 -7.00
CA TYR A 95 -16.65 1.87 -5.70
C TYR A 95 -16.64 0.55 -4.92
N GLY A 96 -15.70 0.44 -4.03
CA GLY A 96 -15.59 -0.69 -3.11
C GLY A 96 -14.95 -0.24 -1.80
N PHE A 97 -15.06 -1.08 -0.79
CA PHE A 97 -14.48 -0.83 0.52
C PHE A 97 -14.23 -2.15 1.25
N LYS A 98 -13.39 -2.09 2.25
CA LYS A 98 -13.23 -3.15 3.26
C LYS A 98 -12.97 -2.51 4.61
N ALA A 99 -13.54 -3.11 5.65
CA ALA A 99 -13.15 -2.89 7.03
C ALA A 99 -13.05 -4.27 7.69
N ASP A 100 -11.88 -4.59 8.24
CA ASP A 100 -11.56 -5.84 8.92
C ASP A 100 -10.94 -5.51 10.28
N LEU A 101 -11.69 -5.77 11.35
CA LEU A 101 -11.26 -5.60 12.72
C LEU A 101 -10.62 -6.90 13.21
N LEU A 102 -9.37 -6.82 13.66
CA LEU A 102 -8.63 -7.92 14.25
C LEU A 102 -8.48 -7.72 15.76
N LEU A 103 -8.92 -8.72 16.52
CA LEU A 103 -8.63 -8.88 17.93
C LEU A 103 -7.54 -9.95 18.07
N GLN A 104 -6.40 -9.59 18.63
CA GLN A 104 -5.25 -10.47 18.78
C GLN A 104 -4.86 -10.59 20.26
N THR A 105 -4.76 -11.81 20.75
CA THR A 105 -4.30 -12.12 22.13
C THR A 105 -3.02 -12.93 22.08
N TYR A 106 -1.99 -12.49 22.81
CA TYR A 106 -0.69 -13.15 22.96
C TYR A 106 0.03 -12.63 24.21
N ASP A 107 0.83 -13.45 24.89
CA ASP A 107 1.62 -13.09 26.08
C ASP A 107 0.83 -12.34 27.14
N ASN A 108 -0.42 -12.76 27.42
CA ASN A 108 -1.36 -12.10 28.32
C ASN A 108 -1.71 -10.64 27.92
N LYS A 109 -1.48 -10.27 26.67
CA LYS A 109 -1.86 -8.97 26.10
C LYS A 109 -2.93 -9.16 25.06
N THR A 110 -3.85 -8.22 25.00
CA THR A 110 -4.88 -8.18 23.95
C THR A 110 -4.79 -6.85 23.22
N LYS A 111 -4.79 -6.91 21.90
CA LYS A 111 -4.80 -5.75 21.00
C LYS A 111 -5.99 -5.85 20.06
N ALA A 112 -6.65 -4.73 19.83
CA ALA A 112 -7.68 -4.58 18.81
C ALA A 112 -7.29 -3.48 17.84
N TYR A 113 -7.36 -3.77 16.55
CA TYR A 113 -7.04 -2.79 15.50
C TYR A 113 -7.69 -3.17 14.18
N PHE A 114 -7.89 -2.19 13.32
CA PHE A 114 -8.24 -2.49 11.93
C PHE A 114 -7.02 -3.06 11.21
N HIS A 115 -7.15 -4.28 10.75
CA HIS A 115 -6.14 -4.93 9.92
C HIS A 115 -6.18 -4.35 8.51
N GLU A 116 -7.38 -4.26 7.93
CA GLU A 116 -7.64 -3.51 6.72
C GLU A 116 -8.77 -2.50 6.98
N ALA A 117 -8.60 -1.29 6.48
CA ALA A 117 -9.66 -0.30 6.43
C ALA A 117 -9.39 0.62 5.23
N TYR A 118 -10.14 0.45 4.15
CA TYR A 118 -9.95 1.24 2.94
C TYR A 118 -11.24 1.48 2.17
N LEU A 119 -11.22 2.57 1.42
CA LEU A 119 -12.16 2.90 0.35
C LEU A 119 -11.43 2.88 -0.97
N LYS A 120 -12.05 2.33 -2.01
CA LYS A 120 -11.55 2.35 -3.38
C LYS A 120 -12.62 2.87 -4.32
N VAL A 121 -12.23 3.77 -5.22
CA VAL A 121 -13.09 4.36 -6.24
C VAL A 121 -12.42 4.16 -7.59
N ARG A 122 -13.18 3.73 -8.58
CA ARG A 122 -12.74 3.58 -9.97
C ARG A 122 -13.46 4.57 -10.86
N LEU A 123 -12.68 5.25 -11.69
CA LEU A 123 -13.20 6.05 -12.80
C LEU A 123 -12.50 5.57 -14.08
N SER A 124 -13.24 4.86 -14.92
CA SER A 124 -12.71 4.22 -16.14
C SER A 124 -11.58 3.23 -15.82
N VAL A 125 -10.34 3.58 -16.17
CA VAL A 125 -9.14 2.76 -15.91
C VAL A 125 -8.41 3.15 -14.62
N PHE A 126 -8.72 4.31 -14.07
CA PHE A 126 -8.05 4.86 -12.90
C PHE A 126 -8.74 4.45 -11.60
N ASP A 127 -7.93 4.05 -10.63
CA ASP A 127 -8.35 3.71 -9.28
C ASP A 127 -7.74 4.71 -8.30
N LEU A 128 -8.57 5.24 -7.40
CA LEU A 128 -8.16 5.96 -6.19
C LEU A 128 -8.46 5.06 -5.00
N ILE A 129 -7.45 4.80 -4.17
CA ILE A 129 -7.58 3.96 -2.98
C ILE A 129 -7.05 4.74 -1.78
N VAL A 130 -7.84 4.80 -0.71
CA VAL A 130 -7.49 5.50 0.52
C VAL A 130 -7.67 4.56 1.70
N GLY A 131 -6.61 4.33 2.46
CA GLY A 131 -6.61 3.50 3.65
C GLY A 131 -5.57 2.40 3.64
N ALA A 132 -5.65 1.51 4.61
CA ALA A 132 -4.77 0.35 4.78
C ALA A 132 -5.37 -0.87 4.09
N ARG A 133 -4.65 -1.44 3.13
CA ARG A 133 -5.05 -2.58 2.31
C ARG A 133 -3.91 -3.58 2.20
N GLU A 134 -4.21 -4.86 2.29
CA GLU A 134 -3.29 -5.90 1.90
C GLU A 134 -2.93 -5.74 0.41
N GLU A 135 -1.66 -5.70 0.11
CA GLU A 135 -1.16 -5.51 -1.25
C GLU A 135 -0.17 -6.61 -1.62
N TYR A 136 -0.30 -7.04 -2.85
CA TYR A 136 0.65 -7.93 -3.48
C TYR A 136 1.22 -7.24 -4.72
N LEU A 137 2.50 -6.91 -4.65
CA LEU A 137 3.22 -6.20 -5.70
C LEU A 137 4.40 -7.03 -6.18
N GLY A 138 4.77 -6.84 -7.44
CA GLY A 138 5.80 -7.61 -8.10
C GLY A 138 5.25 -8.56 -9.16
N THR A 139 6.14 -9.39 -9.72
CA THR A 139 5.83 -10.32 -10.80
C THR A 139 5.79 -11.78 -10.35
N GLN A 140 6.21 -12.08 -9.12
CA GLN A 140 6.19 -13.41 -8.52
C GLN A 140 4.75 -13.93 -8.36
N ASP A 141 4.58 -15.23 -8.20
CA ASP A 141 3.26 -15.83 -7.94
C ASP A 141 2.79 -15.51 -6.51
N SER A 142 1.52 -15.14 -6.35
CA SER A 142 0.97 -14.72 -5.06
C SER A 142 0.77 -15.85 -4.06
N SER A 143 0.65 -17.08 -4.55
CA SER A 143 0.37 -18.28 -3.74
C SER A 143 1.56 -19.21 -3.59
N LEU A 144 2.47 -19.22 -4.58
CA LEU A 144 3.59 -20.15 -4.65
C LEU A 144 4.93 -19.51 -4.25
N SER A 145 4.98 -18.20 -3.97
CA SER A 145 6.19 -17.50 -3.55
C SER A 145 6.08 -16.99 -2.13
N CYS A 146 7.23 -16.77 -1.49
CA CYS A 146 7.34 -16.15 -0.16
C CYS A 146 7.10 -14.63 -0.17
N GLY A 147 6.72 -14.03 -1.29
CA GLY A 147 6.53 -12.59 -1.47
C GLY A 147 7.67 -11.91 -2.22
N GLY A 148 7.53 -10.63 -2.46
CA GLY A 148 8.53 -9.79 -3.10
C GLY A 148 9.52 -9.19 -2.11
N PHE A 149 10.61 -8.66 -2.63
CA PHE A 149 11.62 -8.01 -1.79
C PHE A 149 11.10 -6.74 -1.08
N LEU A 150 10.33 -5.92 -1.77
CA LEU A 150 9.78 -4.70 -1.17
C LEU A 150 8.50 -4.95 -0.37
N PHE A 151 7.66 -5.88 -0.84
CA PHE A 151 6.36 -6.21 -0.26
C PHE A 151 6.28 -7.72 0.00
N SER A 152 6.76 -8.13 1.17
CA SER A 152 6.90 -9.56 1.55
C SER A 152 5.63 -10.18 2.13
N LYS A 153 4.55 -9.43 2.31
CA LYS A 153 3.33 -9.82 3.04
C LYS A 153 3.56 -10.13 4.53
N ASN A 154 4.68 -9.71 5.12
CA ASN A 154 4.98 -9.97 6.54
C ASN A 154 4.53 -8.82 7.44
N ALA A 155 4.56 -7.58 6.95
CA ALA A 155 4.12 -6.41 7.70
C ALA A 155 2.62 -6.16 7.54
N ARG A 156 2.02 -5.53 8.55
CA ARG A 156 0.62 -5.09 8.47
C ARG A 156 0.42 -4.08 7.34
N PRO A 157 -0.79 -4.05 6.75
CA PRO A 157 -1.13 -3.04 5.78
C PRO A 157 -0.91 -1.63 6.29
N MET A 158 -0.27 -0.81 5.47
CA MET A 158 0.04 0.59 5.77
C MET A 158 -1.06 1.50 5.22
N PRO A 159 -1.55 2.50 5.98
CA PRO A 159 -2.45 3.51 5.44
C PRO A 159 -1.77 4.32 4.35
N LYS A 160 -2.40 4.37 3.18
CA LYS A 160 -1.89 5.06 1.99
C LYS A 160 -3.02 5.75 1.22
N ILE A 161 -2.65 6.73 0.43
CA ILE A 161 -3.44 7.24 -0.70
C ILE A 161 -2.73 6.77 -1.96
N THR A 162 -3.41 5.97 -2.76
CA THR A 162 -2.89 5.41 -4.02
C THR A 162 -3.75 5.88 -5.19
N LEU A 163 -3.12 6.40 -6.24
CA LEU A 163 -3.77 6.79 -7.48
C LEU A 163 -3.05 6.13 -8.65
N GLY A 164 -3.79 5.40 -9.49
CA GLY A 164 -3.17 4.76 -10.65
C GLY A 164 -4.09 3.84 -11.43
N ILE A 165 -3.48 3.01 -12.25
CA ILE A 165 -4.10 1.93 -13.02
C ILE A 165 -3.71 0.63 -12.32
N GLU A 166 -4.52 0.18 -11.36
CA GLU A 166 -4.22 -0.94 -10.45
C GLU A 166 -4.27 -2.34 -11.11
N ARG A 167 -4.79 -2.43 -12.32
CA ARG A 167 -4.89 -3.67 -13.11
C ARG A 167 -4.18 -3.54 -14.44
N PHE A 168 -3.66 -4.62 -14.97
CA PHE A 168 -3.17 -4.63 -16.34
C PHE A 168 -4.28 -4.21 -17.29
N THR A 169 -4.07 -3.09 -17.96
CA THR A 169 -5.03 -2.43 -18.85
C THR A 169 -4.42 -2.37 -20.24
N PRO A 170 -5.13 -2.82 -21.27
CA PRO A 170 -4.65 -2.77 -22.65
C PRO A 170 -4.30 -1.32 -23.08
N VAL A 171 -3.11 -1.15 -23.65
CA VAL A 171 -2.71 0.11 -24.25
C VAL A 171 -3.49 0.29 -25.57
N PRO A 172 -4.10 1.46 -25.83
CA PRO A 172 -4.78 1.74 -27.07
C PRO A 172 -3.93 1.41 -28.30
N PHE A 173 -4.56 0.96 -29.35
CA PHE A 173 -3.95 0.59 -30.66
C PHE A 173 -3.07 -0.66 -30.67
N THR A 174 -2.79 -1.30 -29.53
CA THR A 174 -1.95 -2.51 -29.45
C THR A 174 -2.74 -3.81 -29.57
N LYS A 175 -4.04 -3.73 -29.80
CA LYS A 175 -4.95 -4.90 -29.86
C LYS A 175 -4.88 -5.82 -28.63
N GLY A 176 -4.48 -5.27 -27.47
CA GLY A 176 -4.33 -6.02 -26.22
C GLY A 176 -2.99 -6.77 -26.08
N TYR A 177 -2.09 -6.67 -27.06
CA TYR A 177 -0.77 -7.31 -26.95
C TYR A 177 0.18 -6.60 -25.97
N LEU A 178 -0.07 -5.32 -25.68
CA LEU A 178 0.64 -4.56 -24.65
C LEU A 178 -0.36 -4.06 -23.62
N GLU A 179 -0.08 -4.33 -22.36
CA GLU A 179 -0.84 -3.87 -21.22
C GLU A 179 0.07 -3.15 -20.24
N VAL A 180 -0.50 -2.19 -19.52
CA VAL A 180 0.18 -1.40 -18.50
C VAL A 180 -0.58 -1.45 -17.19
N LYS A 181 0.15 -1.45 -16.09
CA LYS A 181 -0.31 -1.28 -14.71
C LYS A 181 0.68 -0.34 -14.02
N GLY A 182 0.19 0.62 -13.22
CA GLY A 182 1.08 1.52 -12.50
C GLY A 182 0.32 2.47 -11.59
N ALA A 183 0.97 2.90 -10.51
CA ALA A 183 0.38 3.84 -9.57
C ALA A 183 1.45 4.68 -8.86
N VAL A 184 0.97 5.75 -8.22
CA VAL A 184 1.71 6.57 -7.27
C VAL A 184 0.95 6.54 -5.95
N ALA A 185 1.67 6.37 -4.85
CA ALA A 185 1.11 6.36 -3.51
C ALA A 185 1.94 7.19 -2.54
N HIS A 186 1.23 7.76 -1.57
CA HIS A 186 1.79 8.35 -0.37
C HIS A 186 1.24 7.63 0.85
N GLY A 187 2.11 7.24 1.78
CA GLY A 187 1.74 6.44 2.95
C GLY A 187 2.33 7.00 4.25
N TRP A 188 1.79 6.52 5.35
CA TRP A 188 2.19 6.89 6.70
C TRP A 188 2.61 5.64 7.47
N PHE A 189 3.85 5.65 8.01
CA PHE A 189 4.26 4.62 8.95
C PHE A 189 3.49 4.79 10.26
N THR A 190 2.95 3.71 10.77
CA THR A 190 2.12 3.69 12.00
C THR A 190 2.89 3.24 13.23
N ASP A 191 4.11 2.74 13.07
CA ASP A 191 5.02 2.48 14.17
C ASP A 191 5.95 3.69 14.40
N ASN A 192 6.38 3.86 15.64
CA ASN A 192 7.27 4.94 16.06
C ASN A 192 8.49 4.35 16.80
N ILE A 193 8.99 3.21 16.34
CA ILE A 193 10.08 2.49 17.02
C ILE A 193 11.38 3.27 16.92
N TYR A 194 11.73 3.76 15.74
CA TYR A 194 12.98 4.48 15.49
C TYR A 194 12.76 5.94 15.10
N THR A 195 11.84 6.19 14.20
CA THR A 195 11.51 7.53 13.68
C THR A 195 10.01 7.74 13.81
N THR A 196 9.59 8.90 14.29
CA THR A 196 8.18 9.25 14.41
C THR A 196 7.70 10.01 13.19
N ASN A 197 6.41 9.85 12.81
CA ASN A 197 5.79 10.56 11.69
C ASN A 197 6.53 10.38 10.35
N LEU A 198 7.08 9.20 10.11
CA LEU A 198 7.77 8.86 8.88
C LEU A 198 6.76 8.65 7.74
N PHE A 199 7.10 9.10 6.54
CA PHE A 199 6.30 8.97 5.33
C PHE A 199 6.90 7.96 4.37
N LEU A 200 6.02 7.35 3.56
CA LEU A 200 6.36 6.53 2.41
C LEU A 200 5.94 7.24 1.12
N HIS A 201 6.85 7.36 0.18
CA HIS A 201 6.52 7.53 -1.23
C HIS A 201 6.67 6.20 -1.94
N HIS A 202 5.70 5.82 -2.77
CA HIS A 202 5.79 4.63 -3.60
C HIS A 202 5.24 4.93 -4.98
N LYS A 203 5.97 4.55 -6.02
CA LYS A 203 5.51 4.56 -7.41
C LYS A 203 5.99 3.30 -8.11
N TYR A 204 5.16 2.80 -9.02
CA TYR A 204 5.51 1.63 -9.82
C TYR A 204 4.90 1.67 -11.20
N ILE A 205 5.53 0.97 -12.11
CA ILE A 205 4.99 0.71 -13.44
C ILE A 205 5.38 -0.70 -13.88
N TYR A 206 4.40 -1.41 -14.44
CA TYR A 206 4.55 -2.74 -14.98
C TYR A 206 4.00 -2.77 -16.40
N PHE A 207 4.71 -3.44 -17.28
CA PHE A 207 4.28 -3.74 -18.63
C PHE A 207 4.11 -5.25 -18.78
N ARG A 208 3.09 -5.67 -19.51
CA ARG A 208 2.85 -7.05 -19.89
C ARG A 208 2.66 -7.14 -21.39
N VAL A 209 3.37 -8.06 -22.03
CA VAL A 209 3.28 -8.32 -23.47
C VAL A 209 2.88 -9.77 -23.67
N GLY A 210 2.02 -10.04 -24.67
CA GLY A 210 1.59 -11.40 -25.02
C GLY A 210 0.17 -11.46 -25.58
N GLY A 211 -0.77 -10.72 -25.02
CA GLY A 211 -2.17 -10.70 -25.48
C GLY A 211 -2.82 -12.07 -25.43
N SER A 212 -3.24 -12.60 -26.58
CA SER A 212 -3.84 -13.93 -26.73
C SER A 212 -2.83 -15.06 -26.95
N LEU A 213 -1.54 -14.76 -26.96
CA LEU A 213 -0.49 -15.78 -27.15
C LEU A 213 -0.35 -16.64 -25.88
N PRO A 214 0.12 -17.90 -26.02
CA PRO A 214 0.41 -18.73 -24.86
C PRO A 214 1.63 -18.26 -24.07
N PHE A 215 2.43 -17.36 -24.61
CA PHE A 215 3.64 -16.80 -24.02
C PHE A 215 3.40 -15.35 -23.60
N HIS A 216 3.71 -15.04 -22.33
CA HIS A 216 3.63 -13.69 -21.77
C HIS A 216 4.96 -13.29 -21.14
N PHE A 217 5.34 -12.04 -21.36
CA PHE A 217 6.46 -11.41 -20.69
C PHE A 217 5.97 -10.22 -19.89
N GLN A 218 6.45 -10.09 -18.65
CA GLN A 218 6.19 -8.94 -17.80
C GLN A 218 7.52 -8.34 -17.35
N TYR A 219 7.55 -7.02 -17.29
CA TYR A 219 8.63 -6.24 -16.69
C TYR A 219 8.05 -5.15 -15.84
N GLY A 220 8.62 -4.93 -14.66
CA GLY A 220 8.15 -3.91 -13.72
C GLY A 220 9.28 -3.25 -12.96
N VAL A 221 9.05 -2.01 -12.60
CA VAL A 221 9.91 -1.22 -11.73
C VAL A 221 9.07 -0.65 -10.61
N ASP A 222 9.53 -0.87 -9.38
CA ASP A 222 9.00 -0.26 -8.16
C ASP A 222 10.07 0.68 -7.60
N HIS A 223 9.63 1.86 -7.17
CA HIS A 223 10.46 2.80 -6.44
C HIS A 223 9.74 3.17 -5.14
N VAL A 224 10.37 2.90 -4.01
CA VAL A 224 9.91 3.33 -2.69
C VAL A 224 10.93 4.26 -2.07
N ALA A 225 10.45 5.24 -1.29
CA ALA A 225 11.30 6.11 -0.51
C ALA A 225 10.67 6.37 0.87
N GLN A 226 11.46 6.18 1.92
CA GLN A 226 11.15 6.65 3.27
C GLN A 226 11.67 8.08 3.42
N TRP A 227 10.84 8.99 3.95
CA TRP A 227 11.21 10.39 4.03
C TRP A 227 10.48 11.14 5.14
N GLY A 228 10.97 12.33 5.49
CA GLY A 228 10.39 13.13 6.55
C GLY A 228 10.54 12.49 7.94
N GLY A 229 9.61 12.82 8.82
CA GLY A 229 9.61 12.31 10.19
C GLY A 229 10.57 13.03 11.12
N ASN A 230 10.58 12.60 12.37
CA ASN A 230 11.48 13.11 13.40
C ASN A 230 12.43 11.99 13.84
N VAL A 231 13.72 12.17 13.53
CA VAL A 231 14.77 11.20 13.82
C VAL A 231 15.38 11.53 15.19
N PRO A 232 15.44 10.58 16.13
CA PRO A 232 16.07 10.79 17.44
C PRO A 232 17.50 11.29 17.31
N GLY A 233 17.81 12.40 17.98
CA GLY A 233 19.13 13.04 17.94
C GLY A 233 19.43 13.90 16.71
N MET A 234 18.61 13.84 15.66
CA MET A 234 18.78 14.62 14.42
C MET A 234 17.62 15.59 14.15
N GLY A 235 16.48 15.41 14.86
CA GLY A 235 15.33 16.30 14.75
C GLY A 235 14.43 16.07 13.55
N GLN A 236 13.59 17.06 13.25
CA GLN A 236 12.61 17.02 12.17
C GLN A 236 13.30 17.07 10.80
N GLN A 237 13.00 16.07 9.97
CA GLN A 237 13.49 16.01 8.60
C GLN A 237 12.60 16.83 7.65
N PRO A 238 13.09 17.24 6.45
CA PRO A 238 12.33 18.02 5.49
C PRO A 238 11.00 17.37 5.09
N THR A 239 9.91 18.17 5.10
CA THR A 239 8.54 17.67 4.80
C THR A 239 7.72 18.65 3.94
N SER A 240 8.36 19.66 3.35
CA SER A 240 7.64 20.61 2.47
C SER A 240 7.20 19.93 1.18
N LEU A 241 6.28 20.56 0.44
CA LEU A 241 5.88 20.09 -0.89
C LEU A 241 7.07 20.05 -1.86
N SER A 242 8.00 21.02 -1.75
CA SER A 242 9.24 21.02 -2.54
C SER A 242 10.10 19.80 -2.22
N ASP A 243 10.19 19.40 -0.95
CA ASP A 243 10.94 18.21 -0.55
C ASP A 243 10.25 16.95 -1.06
N TYR A 244 8.92 16.88 -0.99
CA TYR A 244 8.18 15.76 -1.59
C TYR A 244 8.46 15.60 -3.09
N LEU A 245 8.53 16.69 -3.85
CA LEU A 245 8.86 16.62 -5.28
C LEU A 245 10.30 16.11 -5.51
N LYS A 246 11.25 16.46 -4.63
CA LYS A 246 12.61 15.89 -4.67
C LYS A 246 12.59 14.38 -4.41
N ILE A 247 11.80 13.92 -3.42
CA ILE A 247 11.59 12.48 -3.15
C ILE A 247 11.05 11.78 -4.39
N VAL A 248 10.01 12.34 -5.01
CA VAL A 248 9.41 11.77 -6.23
C VAL A 248 10.43 11.64 -7.37
N MET A 249 11.33 12.62 -7.50
CA MET A 249 12.33 12.65 -8.57
C MET A 249 13.65 11.94 -8.19
N GLY A 250 13.83 11.52 -6.94
CA GLY A 250 15.09 10.98 -6.45
C GLY A 250 16.22 12.02 -6.47
N SER A 251 15.89 13.27 -6.15
CA SER A 251 16.85 14.39 -6.17
C SER A 251 17.40 14.66 -4.78
N SER A 252 18.59 15.28 -4.70
CA SER A 252 19.24 15.62 -3.44
C SER A 252 18.46 16.62 -2.61
N GLY A 253 18.65 16.58 -1.30
CA GLY A 253 18.07 17.49 -0.33
C GLY A 253 18.64 18.91 -0.41
N GLY A 254 17.96 19.85 0.25
CA GLY A 254 18.48 21.21 0.47
C GLY A 254 19.29 21.29 1.77
N SER A 255 19.71 22.50 2.13
CA SER A 255 20.53 22.78 3.34
C SER A 255 19.88 22.38 4.68
N SER A 256 18.58 22.13 4.70
CA SER A 256 17.85 21.63 5.88
C SER A 256 17.83 20.11 5.99
N ALA A 257 18.34 19.38 5.00
CA ALA A 257 18.45 17.94 5.02
C ALA A 257 19.75 17.48 5.70
N LEU A 258 19.85 16.20 6.05
CA LEU A 258 21.09 15.59 6.51
C LEU A 258 22.20 15.73 5.45
N GLU A 259 23.45 15.78 5.87
CA GLU A 259 24.59 15.92 4.93
C GLU A 259 24.60 14.81 3.88
N THR A 260 24.27 13.57 4.27
CA THR A 260 24.14 12.43 3.36
C THR A 260 23.07 12.67 2.30
N ASP A 261 21.93 13.23 2.68
CA ASP A 261 20.79 13.51 1.81
C ASP A 261 21.03 14.73 0.90
N GLN A 262 21.96 15.61 1.27
CA GLN A 262 22.39 16.74 0.41
C GLN A 262 23.30 16.28 -0.74
N ILE A 263 24.04 15.20 -0.52
CA ILE A 263 24.97 14.62 -1.52
C ILE A 263 24.26 13.57 -2.36
N ASN A 264 23.42 12.74 -1.74
CA ASN A 264 22.62 11.68 -2.37
C ASN A 264 21.18 12.16 -2.63
N ALA A 265 20.27 11.22 -2.84
CA ALA A 265 18.84 11.52 -2.87
C ALA A 265 18.31 11.83 -1.47
N LEU A 266 17.37 12.78 -1.37
CA LEU A 266 16.68 13.11 -0.11
C LEU A 266 15.85 11.91 0.37
N GLY A 267 16.10 11.43 1.59
CA GLY A 267 15.45 10.24 2.16
C GLY A 267 16.10 8.93 1.73
N ASN A 268 15.55 7.81 2.15
CA ASN A 268 16.09 6.48 1.88
C ASN A 268 15.32 5.83 0.72
N HIS A 269 15.96 5.62 -0.42
CA HIS A 269 15.37 5.13 -1.65
C HIS A 269 15.73 3.68 -1.93
N ILE A 270 14.73 2.88 -2.30
CA ILE A 270 14.92 1.53 -2.82
C ILE A 270 14.20 1.40 -4.15
N ILE A 271 14.90 0.87 -5.15
CA ILE A 271 14.36 0.53 -6.46
C ILE A 271 14.39 -0.98 -6.62
N SER A 272 13.26 -1.57 -6.98
CA SER A 272 13.18 -2.98 -7.37
C SER A 272 12.80 -3.09 -8.83
N GLN A 273 13.50 -3.97 -9.52
CA GLN A 273 13.16 -4.39 -10.88
C GLN A 273 12.70 -5.84 -10.84
N SER A 274 11.68 -6.15 -11.61
CA SER A 274 11.14 -7.50 -11.67
C SER A 274 10.76 -7.89 -13.10
N MET A 275 11.04 -9.15 -13.45
CA MET A 275 10.65 -9.76 -14.72
C MET A 275 9.91 -11.06 -14.45
N LYS A 276 8.96 -11.38 -15.32
CA LYS A 276 8.29 -12.69 -15.36
C LYS A 276 8.14 -13.13 -16.81
N VAL A 277 8.43 -14.40 -17.04
CA VAL A 277 8.11 -15.11 -18.27
C VAL A 277 7.08 -16.17 -17.90
N GLU A 278 6.02 -16.27 -18.67
CA GLU A 278 4.96 -17.25 -18.46
C GLU A 278 4.59 -17.91 -19.78
N TYR A 279 4.49 -19.23 -19.77
CA TYR A 279 3.97 -20.03 -20.86
C TYR A 279 2.76 -20.84 -20.36
N SER A 280 1.61 -20.63 -20.98
CA SER A 280 0.37 -21.28 -20.59
C SER A 280 -0.32 -21.89 -21.79
N ILE A 281 -0.62 -23.19 -21.71
CA ILE A 281 -1.36 -23.92 -22.73
C ILE A 281 -2.34 -24.91 -22.07
N SER A 282 -3.60 -24.81 -22.41
CA SER A 282 -4.64 -25.65 -21.80
C SER A 282 -4.62 -25.55 -20.26
N ASN A 283 -4.40 -26.67 -19.58
CA ASN A 283 -4.34 -26.75 -18.10
C ASN A 283 -2.91 -26.70 -17.55
N PHE A 284 -1.91 -26.48 -18.40
CA PHE A 284 -0.51 -26.38 -18.00
C PHE A 284 -0.05 -24.93 -18.02
N SER A 285 0.59 -24.48 -16.94
CA SER A 285 1.25 -23.19 -16.88
C SER A 285 2.62 -23.33 -16.23
N LEU A 286 3.64 -22.75 -16.88
CA LEU A 286 5.01 -22.64 -16.39
C LEU A 286 5.40 -21.18 -16.32
N SER A 287 5.91 -20.74 -15.18
CA SER A 287 6.42 -19.37 -15.07
C SER A 287 7.76 -19.32 -14.35
N GLY A 288 8.63 -18.44 -14.85
CA GLY A 288 9.86 -18.04 -14.19
C GLY A 288 9.85 -16.54 -13.89
N TYR A 289 10.37 -16.13 -12.75
CA TYR A 289 10.48 -14.71 -12.40
C TYR A 289 11.86 -14.40 -11.85
N TRP A 290 12.24 -13.14 -11.98
CA TRP A 290 13.49 -12.59 -11.47
C TRP A 290 13.23 -11.23 -10.82
N GLN A 291 13.91 -10.96 -9.71
CA GLN A 291 13.84 -9.68 -9.01
C GLN A 291 15.25 -9.21 -8.64
N ASN A 292 15.44 -7.90 -8.70
CA ASN A 292 16.66 -7.22 -8.27
C ASN A 292 16.28 -5.98 -7.43
N ILE A 293 17.12 -5.68 -6.43
CA ILE A 293 16.98 -4.50 -5.58
C ILE A 293 18.24 -3.66 -5.72
N SER A 294 18.06 -2.34 -5.73
CA SER A 294 19.12 -1.34 -5.70
C SER A 294 18.77 -0.26 -4.69
N GLU A 295 19.70 0.08 -3.81
CA GLU A 295 19.59 1.20 -2.87
C GLU A 295 20.36 2.41 -3.40
N ASP A 296 19.82 3.61 -3.20
CA ASP A 296 20.45 4.93 -3.39
C ASP A 296 21.25 5.13 -4.69
N SER A 297 21.08 4.27 -5.67
CA SER A 297 21.82 4.38 -6.92
C SER A 297 20.94 4.77 -8.09
N PRO A 298 21.13 5.96 -8.68
CA PRO A 298 20.49 6.30 -9.95
C PRO A 298 21.06 5.49 -11.13
N LYS A 299 22.05 4.63 -10.92
CA LYS A 299 22.65 3.83 -11.97
C LYS A 299 21.81 2.61 -12.31
N PHE A 300 20.76 2.86 -13.05
CA PHE A 300 19.97 1.83 -13.72
C PHE A 300 20.89 0.93 -14.58
N MET A 301 20.87 -0.38 -14.29
CA MET A 301 21.35 -1.48 -15.14
C MET A 301 22.85 -1.72 -15.33
N THR A 302 23.79 -0.93 -14.83
CA THR A 302 25.18 -1.11 -15.28
C THR A 302 26.17 -1.65 -14.25
N ASN A 303 25.79 -1.91 -13.00
CA ASN A 303 26.77 -2.21 -11.95
C ASN A 303 26.67 -3.59 -11.27
N THR A 304 25.95 -4.55 -11.81
CA THR A 304 25.96 -5.93 -11.26
C THR A 304 27.10 -6.81 -11.80
N MET A 305 27.92 -6.34 -12.74
CA MET A 305 28.98 -7.15 -13.33
C MET A 305 30.42 -6.66 -13.13
N ASN A 306 30.65 -5.51 -12.51
CA ASN A 306 32.01 -4.99 -12.35
C ASN A 306 32.23 -4.37 -10.95
N LYS A 307 32.30 -5.19 -9.91
CA LYS A 307 33.18 -4.94 -8.77
C LYS A 307 34.19 -6.06 -8.74
N PRO A 308 35.46 -5.81 -9.10
CA PRO A 308 36.53 -6.63 -8.59
C PRO A 308 36.65 -6.35 -7.11
N ASP A 309 36.88 -7.42 -6.32
CA ASP A 309 37.14 -7.46 -4.89
C ASP A 309 38.18 -6.45 -4.41
#